data_4b28a7e218b80233bbfc4da79a0549b2
#
_entry.id   4b28a7e218b80233bbfc4da79a0549b2
#
_cell.length_a   1.000
_cell.length_b   1.000
_cell.length_c   1.000
_cell.angle_alpha   90.00
_cell.angle_beta   90.00
_cell.angle_gamma   90.00
#
_symmetry.space_group_name_H-M   'P 1'
#
loop_
_entity.id
_entity.type
_entity.pdbx_description
1 polymer ?
#
loop_
_entity_poly.entity_id
_entity_poly.type
_entity_poly.pdbx_seq_one_letter_code
_entity_poly.pdbx_strand_id
1 'polypeptide(L)'
;MIKEHDMIQERILELVKYGLTTGLVDPADEVYTVNRLLEVLGVDDIEDETFEKVEAQPAWTQEEAEEKLEGILEDMMTYAYDNGIMKENSIVYKDLFDTKLMGCLVNAPSVIRARFKDLYDNESSLAATDYFYKLSCDSNYIRRQRIKKDMKWTTDTEYGTLDVTINLSKPEKDPKAIAAAKNAKQSAYPKCQLCKENEGYAGRVNHPARENHRIIPVTINNSQWFFQYSPYVYYNEHCIVFNSKHTPMKIERATFGKLLDFVTQFPHYFVGSNADLPIVGGSILSHDHFQGGHYTFAMAKAPIEKEITFKGYEDVEAGIVKWPMSVIRIKSADRDKLIDLADKILLAWRGYTDEEAFIFAETDGEPHNTITPI
;
A
#
# COMPACT_ATOMS: atom_id res chain seq x y z
N MET A 1 -36.25 15.93 7.40
CA MET A 1 -35.57 16.67 8.50
C MET A 1 -35.50 15.81 9.76
N ILE A 2 -36.63 15.54 10.53
CA ILE A 2 -36.53 14.77 11.78
C ILE A 2 -35.97 13.36 11.54
N LYS A 3 -36.42 12.60 10.53
CA LYS A 3 -35.90 11.26 10.21
C LYS A 3 -34.46 11.22 9.72
N GLU A 4 -33.98 12.27 9.08
CA GLU A 4 -32.60 12.37 8.60
C GLU A 4 -31.66 12.68 9.75
N HIS A 5 -32.08 13.50 10.71
CA HIS A 5 -31.30 13.81 11.90
C HIS A 5 -31.14 12.57 12.78
N ASP A 6 -32.24 11.84 13.04
CA ASP A 6 -32.18 10.60 13.81
C ASP A 6 -31.29 9.55 13.13
N MET A 7 -31.35 9.44 11.80
CA MET A 7 -30.55 8.50 11.03
C MET A 7 -29.05 8.82 11.13
N ILE A 8 -28.61 10.07 11.00
CA ILE A 8 -27.19 10.42 11.05
C ILE A 8 -26.58 10.19 12.44
N GLN A 9 -27.33 10.49 13.50
CA GLN A 9 -26.90 10.21 14.88
C GLN A 9 -26.67 8.70 15.09
N GLU A 10 -27.60 7.85 14.61
CA GLU A 10 -27.45 6.40 14.64
C GLU A 10 -26.19 5.94 13.89
N ARG A 11 -25.94 6.47 12.66
CA ARG A 11 -24.75 6.13 11.87
C ARG A 11 -23.44 6.55 12.53
N ILE A 12 -23.42 7.69 13.24
CA ILE A 12 -22.25 8.11 14.02
C ILE A 12 -21.93 7.06 15.09
N LEU A 13 -22.93 6.66 15.89
CA LEU A 13 -22.75 5.67 16.94
C LEU A 13 -22.39 4.28 16.38
N GLU A 14 -22.98 3.88 15.26
CA GLU A 14 -22.63 2.63 14.58
C GLU A 14 -21.19 2.65 14.03
N LEU A 15 -20.71 3.79 13.51
CA LEU A 15 -19.31 3.89 13.08
C LEU A 15 -18.35 3.82 14.27
N VAL A 16 -18.71 4.40 15.41
CA VAL A 16 -17.92 4.25 16.64
C VAL A 16 -17.94 2.81 17.15
N LYS A 17 -19.11 2.16 17.13
CA LYS A 17 -19.24 0.72 17.45
C LYS A 17 -18.39 -0.16 16.53
N TYR A 18 -18.32 0.17 15.23
CA TYR A 18 -17.36 -0.45 14.31
C TYR A 18 -15.92 -0.28 14.81
N GLY A 19 -15.52 0.94 15.17
CA GLY A 19 -14.17 1.24 15.68
C GLY A 19 -13.83 0.46 16.94
N LEU A 20 -14.75 0.35 17.88
CA LEU A 20 -14.60 -0.45 19.12
C LEU A 20 -14.49 -1.94 18.81
N THR A 21 -15.36 -2.47 17.93
CA THR A 21 -15.39 -3.89 17.55
C THR A 21 -14.10 -4.33 16.85
N THR A 22 -13.55 -3.48 15.97
CA THR A 22 -12.33 -3.76 15.21
C THR A 22 -11.05 -3.48 16.01
N GLY A 23 -11.16 -2.75 17.12
CA GLY A 23 -10.03 -2.29 17.92
C GLY A 23 -9.29 -1.09 17.34
N LEU A 24 -9.89 -0.35 16.41
CA LEU A 24 -9.37 0.94 15.95
C LEU A 24 -9.51 2.02 17.01
N VAL A 25 -10.59 1.98 17.76
CA VAL A 25 -10.92 2.89 18.86
C VAL A 25 -10.74 2.15 20.18
N ASP A 26 -9.95 2.71 21.07
CA ASP A 26 -9.88 2.25 22.46
C ASP A 26 -11.17 2.65 23.18
N PRO A 27 -11.77 1.81 24.05
CA PRO A 27 -12.95 2.18 24.83
C PRO A 27 -12.80 3.51 25.60
N ALA A 28 -11.60 3.87 26.01
CA ALA A 28 -11.34 5.16 26.68
C ALA A 28 -11.48 6.37 25.72
N ASP A 29 -11.39 6.15 24.40
CA ASP A 29 -11.47 7.19 23.37
C ASP A 29 -12.85 7.27 22.71
N GLU A 30 -13.84 6.51 23.18
CA GLU A 30 -15.18 6.42 22.57
C GLU A 30 -15.84 7.80 22.45
N VAL A 31 -16.00 8.52 23.55
CA VAL A 31 -16.64 9.86 23.59
C VAL A 31 -15.87 10.86 22.73
N TYR A 32 -14.54 10.81 22.77
CA TYR A 32 -13.71 11.66 21.94
C TYR A 32 -13.97 11.41 20.45
N THR A 33 -14.09 10.15 20.05
CA THR A 33 -14.36 9.75 18.65
C THR A 33 -15.76 10.18 18.19
N VAL A 34 -16.78 10.03 19.03
CA VAL A 34 -18.13 10.56 18.80
C VAL A 34 -18.07 12.05 18.49
N ASN A 35 -17.42 12.83 19.38
CA ASN A 35 -17.34 14.29 19.23
C ASN A 35 -16.59 14.71 17.96
N ARG A 36 -15.58 13.96 17.55
CA ARG A 36 -14.87 14.19 16.28
C ARG A 36 -15.76 13.97 15.05
N LEU A 37 -16.60 12.95 15.09
CA LEU A 37 -17.54 12.64 14.00
C LEU A 37 -18.67 13.69 13.95
N LEU A 38 -19.19 14.14 15.09
CA LEU A 38 -20.13 15.25 15.18
C LEU A 38 -19.59 16.51 14.52
N GLU A 39 -18.35 16.91 14.86
CA GLU A 39 -17.66 18.06 14.26
C GLU A 39 -17.55 17.93 12.73
N VAL A 40 -17.14 16.76 12.23
CA VAL A 40 -16.96 16.52 10.79
C VAL A 40 -18.28 16.59 10.02
N LEU A 41 -19.37 16.15 10.63
CA LEU A 41 -20.69 16.09 10.02
C LEU A 41 -21.56 17.32 10.33
N GLY A 42 -21.07 18.26 11.14
CA GLY A 42 -21.83 19.45 11.53
C GLY A 42 -23.11 19.11 12.28
N VAL A 43 -23.06 18.06 13.10
CA VAL A 43 -24.16 17.64 13.97
C VAL A 43 -23.87 18.14 15.38
N ASP A 44 -24.81 18.81 16.01
CA ASP A 44 -24.58 19.51 17.28
C ASP A 44 -24.71 18.59 18.51
N ASP A 45 -25.56 17.55 18.42
CA ASP A 45 -25.87 16.66 19.54
C ASP A 45 -26.28 15.25 19.09
N ILE A 46 -26.44 14.35 20.07
CA ILE A 46 -27.04 13.02 19.90
C ILE A 46 -28.09 12.84 21.02
N GLU A 47 -29.31 12.47 20.64
CA GLU A 47 -30.41 12.24 21.57
C GLU A 47 -30.16 10.97 22.42
N ASP A 48 -30.54 11.00 23.70
CA ASP A 48 -30.40 9.86 24.62
C ASP A 48 -31.04 8.59 24.09
N GLU A 49 -32.23 8.74 23.44
CA GLU A 49 -32.98 7.63 22.81
C GLU A 49 -32.13 6.91 21.72
N THR A 50 -31.30 7.67 20.97
CA THR A 50 -30.43 7.10 19.93
C THR A 50 -29.30 6.30 20.55
N PHE A 51 -28.71 6.76 21.66
CA PHE A 51 -27.73 5.98 22.42
C PHE A 51 -28.34 4.66 22.91
N GLU A 52 -29.49 4.72 23.60
CA GLU A 52 -30.18 3.53 24.10
C GLU A 52 -30.48 2.52 22.96
N LYS A 53 -30.91 3.01 21.80
CA LYS A 53 -31.22 2.19 20.63
C LYS A 53 -29.98 1.46 20.10
N VAL A 54 -28.82 2.13 19.99
CA VAL A 54 -27.59 1.52 19.46
C VAL A 54 -26.94 0.58 20.47
N GLU A 55 -26.98 0.94 21.76
CA GLU A 55 -26.51 0.08 22.86
C GLU A 55 -27.33 -1.21 22.98
N ALA A 56 -28.64 -1.16 22.74
CA ALA A 56 -29.51 -2.31 22.73
C ALA A 56 -29.29 -3.28 21.55
N GLN A 57 -28.56 -2.85 20.50
CA GLN A 57 -28.19 -3.74 19.40
C GLN A 57 -27.20 -4.83 19.90
N PRO A 58 -27.28 -6.07 19.37
CA PRO A 58 -26.30 -7.09 19.66
C PRO A 58 -24.85 -6.63 19.42
N ALA A 59 -23.89 -7.18 20.17
CA ALA A 59 -22.48 -7.01 19.87
C ALA A 59 -22.19 -7.56 18.46
N TRP A 60 -21.41 -6.85 17.69
CA TRP A 60 -20.99 -7.29 16.36
C TRP A 60 -19.75 -8.17 16.44
N THR A 61 -19.68 -9.18 15.60
CA THR A 61 -18.43 -9.84 15.28
C THR A 61 -17.58 -8.95 14.36
N GLN A 62 -16.31 -9.25 14.21
CA GLN A 62 -15.41 -8.57 13.25
C GLN A 62 -15.99 -8.61 11.84
N GLU A 63 -16.52 -9.76 11.40
CA GLU A 63 -17.08 -9.96 10.05
C GLU A 63 -18.36 -9.11 9.84
N GLU A 64 -19.29 -9.13 10.82
CA GLU A 64 -20.49 -8.31 10.76
C GLU A 64 -20.17 -6.80 10.73
N ALA A 65 -19.17 -6.36 11.49
CA ALA A 65 -18.72 -4.97 11.47
C ALA A 65 -18.19 -4.57 10.09
N GLU A 66 -17.37 -5.44 9.48
CA GLU A 66 -16.82 -5.22 8.13
C GLU A 66 -17.91 -5.15 7.05
N GLU A 67 -18.95 -5.98 7.15
CA GLU A 67 -20.07 -5.97 6.19
C GLU A 67 -20.91 -4.71 6.30
N LYS A 68 -21.08 -4.18 7.51
CA LYS A 68 -21.90 -2.98 7.77
C LYS A 68 -21.21 -1.68 7.37
N LEU A 69 -19.87 -1.64 7.37
CA LEU A 69 -19.10 -0.41 7.18
C LEU A 69 -19.47 0.35 5.89
N GLU A 70 -19.62 -0.36 4.75
CA GLU A 70 -19.93 0.28 3.47
C GLU A 70 -21.26 1.03 3.52
N GLY A 71 -22.30 0.41 4.10
CA GLY A 71 -23.62 1.06 4.26
C GLY A 71 -23.59 2.24 5.20
N ILE A 72 -22.90 2.12 6.34
CA ILE A 72 -22.73 3.22 7.31
C ILE A 72 -22.07 4.43 6.63
N LEU A 73 -20.95 4.22 5.94
CA LEU A 73 -20.23 5.30 5.26
C LEU A 73 -21.03 5.92 4.11
N GLU A 74 -21.78 5.12 3.33
CA GLU A 74 -22.61 5.63 2.23
C GLU A 74 -23.75 6.53 2.74
N ASP A 75 -24.41 6.14 3.82
CA ASP A 75 -25.45 6.96 4.45
C ASP A 75 -24.88 8.28 5.00
N MET A 76 -23.71 8.23 5.66
CA MET A 76 -23.02 9.42 6.17
C MET A 76 -22.57 10.35 5.04
N MET A 77 -22.08 9.81 3.91
CA MET A 77 -21.68 10.59 2.74
C MET A 77 -22.89 11.21 2.05
N THR A 78 -24.01 10.50 1.99
CA THR A 78 -25.29 11.02 1.47
C THR A 78 -25.76 12.19 2.29
N TYR A 79 -25.80 12.05 3.62
CA TYR A 79 -26.11 13.13 4.55
C TYR A 79 -25.19 14.35 4.33
N ALA A 80 -23.89 14.12 4.23
CA ALA A 80 -22.91 15.20 4.04
C ALA A 80 -23.10 15.94 2.71
N TYR A 81 -23.51 15.25 1.66
CA TYR A 81 -23.84 15.86 0.37
C TYR A 81 -25.12 16.67 0.44
N ASP A 82 -26.19 16.10 0.98
CA ASP A 82 -27.52 16.73 1.05
C ASP A 82 -27.51 17.97 1.96
N ASN A 83 -26.65 18.01 2.96
CA ASN A 83 -26.47 19.16 3.87
C ASN A 83 -25.31 20.11 3.44
N GLY A 84 -24.74 19.94 2.23
CA GLY A 84 -23.77 20.87 1.67
C GLY A 84 -22.36 20.80 2.30
N ILE A 85 -22.07 19.78 3.12
CA ILE A 85 -20.76 19.54 3.73
C ILE A 85 -19.80 18.97 2.67
N MET A 86 -20.29 18.03 1.85
CA MET A 86 -19.58 17.50 0.69
C MET A 86 -20.04 18.25 -0.57
N LYS A 87 -19.06 18.75 -1.36
CA LYS A 87 -19.36 19.66 -2.50
C LYS A 87 -20.01 18.97 -3.68
N GLU A 88 -19.67 17.74 -3.97
CA GLU A 88 -20.12 16.98 -5.13
C GLU A 88 -20.34 15.52 -4.77
N ASN A 89 -21.37 14.89 -5.33
CA ASN A 89 -21.65 13.46 -5.20
C ASN A 89 -20.88 12.67 -6.29
N SER A 90 -19.54 12.76 -6.26
CA SER A 90 -18.66 12.02 -7.17
C SER A 90 -17.74 11.11 -6.38
N ILE A 91 -17.21 10.07 -7.04
CA ILE A 91 -16.30 9.09 -6.41
C ILE A 91 -15.09 9.76 -5.75
N VAL A 92 -14.58 10.85 -6.34
CA VAL A 92 -13.43 11.58 -5.79
C VAL A 92 -13.77 12.26 -4.48
N TYR A 93 -14.92 12.95 -4.41
CA TYR A 93 -15.36 13.62 -3.19
C TYR A 93 -15.80 12.63 -2.12
N LYS A 94 -16.43 11.52 -2.51
CA LYS A 94 -16.73 10.40 -1.60
C LYS A 94 -15.44 9.83 -0.99
N ASP A 95 -14.41 9.58 -1.81
CA ASP A 95 -13.12 9.06 -1.33
C ASP A 95 -12.37 10.05 -0.42
N LEU A 96 -12.55 11.34 -0.61
CA LEU A 96 -12.03 12.36 0.30
C LEU A 96 -12.77 12.35 1.63
N PHE A 97 -14.09 12.26 1.58
CA PHE A 97 -14.93 12.40 2.76
C PHE A 97 -14.96 11.15 3.63
N ASP A 98 -15.09 9.94 3.04
CA ASP A 98 -15.03 8.70 3.81
C ASP A 98 -13.66 8.50 4.49
N THR A 99 -12.58 8.92 3.83
CA THR A 99 -11.24 8.90 4.44
C THR A 99 -11.16 9.85 5.64
N LYS A 100 -11.86 11.00 5.58
CA LYS A 100 -11.94 11.94 6.70
C LYS A 100 -12.73 11.34 7.87
N LEU A 101 -13.87 10.69 7.61
CA LEU A 101 -14.66 10.00 8.64
C LEU A 101 -13.83 8.90 9.32
N MET A 102 -13.23 8.02 8.51
CA MET A 102 -12.37 6.94 9.04
C MET A 102 -11.13 7.46 9.77
N GLY A 103 -10.61 8.63 9.37
CA GLY A 103 -9.51 9.30 10.05
C GLY A 103 -9.82 9.68 11.51
N CYS A 104 -11.10 9.86 11.85
CA CYS A 104 -11.52 10.11 13.23
C CYS A 104 -11.31 8.88 14.15
N LEU A 105 -11.31 7.68 13.57
CA LEU A 105 -11.18 6.42 14.31
C LEU A 105 -9.72 5.97 14.46
N VAL A 106 -8.80 6.52 13.66
CA VAL A 106 -7.43 6.02 13.60
C VAL A 106 -6.50 6.81 14.52
N ASN A 107 -5.89 6.12 15.46
CA ASN A 107 -4.96 6.70 16.43
C ASN A 107 -3.80 7.47 15.78
N ALA A 108 -3.21 8.39 16.53
CA ALA A 108 -2.04 9.16 16.11
C ALA A 108 -0.88 8.25 15.70
N PRO A 109 -0.01 8.69 14.76
CA PRO A 109 1.14 7.90 14.31
C PRO A 109 2.04 7.38 15.43
N SER A 110 2.21 8.16 16.49
CA SER A 110 3.04 7.76 17.66
C SER A 110 2.51 6.53 18.38
N VAL A 111 1.18 6.42 18.55
CA VAL A 111 0.53 5.27 19.19
C VAL A 111 0.70 4.01 18.34
N ILE A 112 0.41 4.12 17.03
CA ILE A 112 0.54 3.00 16.09
C ILE A 112 1.99 2.50 16.01
N ARG A 113 2.96 3.42 15.91
CA ARG A 113 4.38 3.07 15.87
C ARG A 113 4.87 2.43 17.17
N ALA A 114 4.40 2.92 18.31
CA ALA A 114 4.73 2.32 19.61
C ALA A 114 4.21 0.89 19.70
N ARG A 115 2.96 0.65 19.30
CA ARG A 115 2.37 -0.70 19.29
C ARG A 115 3.06 -1.63 18.30
N PHE A 116 3.35 -1.15 17.08
CA PHE A 116 4.09 -1.93 16.09
C PHE A 116 5.47 -2.34 16.63
N LYS A 117 6.19 -1.38 17.24
CA LYS A 117 7.51 -1.64 17.81
C LYS A 117 7.45 -2.63 18.97
N ASP A 118 6.46 -2.51 19.84
CA ASP A 118 6.25 -3.43 20.96
C ASP A 118 6.05 -4.87 20.46
N LEU A 119 5.18 -5.08 19.47
CA LEU A 119 4.96 -6.38 18.85
C LEU A 119 6.21 -6.92 18.15
N TYR A 120 6.92 -6.04 17.44
CA TYR A 120 8.14 -6.42 16.73
C TYR A 120 9.25 -6.89 17.70
N ASP A 121 9.47 -6.15 18.79
CA ASP A 121 10.55 -6.40 19.74
C ASP A 121 10.22 -7.57 20.70
N ASN A 122 8.96 -7.72 21.10
CA ASN A 122 8.57 -8.63 22.18
C ASN A 122 7.84 -9.89 21.70
N GLU A 123 7.33 -9.90 20.47
CA GLU A 123 6.67 -11.07 19.89
C GLU A 123 7.39 -11.53 18.61
N SER A 124 7.13 -10.88 17.46
CA SER A 124 7.79 -11.17 16.19
C SER A 124 7.54 -10.07 15.15
N SER A 125 8.38 -10.06 14.10
CA SER A 125 8.13 -9.22 12.93
C SER A 125 6.80 -9.57 12.24
N LEU A 126 6.37 -10.84 12.27
CA LEU A 126 5.08 -11.29 11.74
C LEU A 126 3.92 -10.68 12.55
N ALA A 127 3.94 -10.79 13.88
CA ALA A 127 2.90 -10.19 14.73
C ALA A 127 2.77 -8.67 14.51
N ALA A 128 3.88 -7.98 14.33
CA ALA A 128 3.88 -6.55 14.03
C ALA A 128 3.26 -6.22 12.67
N THR A 129 3.59 -6.99 11.63
CA THR A 129 3.01 -6.80 10.29
C THR A 129 1.55 -7.19 10.22
N ASP A 130 1.12 -8.27 10.89
CA ASP A 130 -0.29 -8.68 11.01
C ASP A 130 -1.13 -7.57 11.65
N TYR A 131 -0.66 -7.00 12.76
CA TYR A 131 -1.29 -5.83 13.39
C TYR A 131 -1.43 -4.66 12.41
N PHE A 132 -0.37 -4.31 11.71
CA PHE A 132 -0.36 -3.15 10.82
C PHE A 132 -1.19 -3.39 9.55
N TYR A 133 -1.23 -4.63 9.05
CA TYR A 133 -2.10 -5.00 7.94
C TYR A 133 -3.57 -4.94 8.34
N LYS A 134 -3.91 -5.52 9.50
CA LYS A 134 -5.26 -5.42 10.08
C LYS A 134 -5.69 -3.96 10.23
N LEU A 135 -4.85 -3.12 10.83
CA LEU A 135 -5.11 -1.68 10.94
C LEU A 135 -5.40 -1.03 9.58
N SER A 136 -4.58 -1.35 8.56
CA SER A 136 -4.73 -0.79 7.21
C SER A 136 -6.03 -1.23 6.52
N CYS A 137 -6.52 -2.43 6.84
CA CYS A 137 -7.81 -2.94 6.39
C CYS A 137 -8.97 -2.29 7.16
N ASP A 138 -8.92 -2.31 8.48
CA ASP A 138 -10.01 -1.83 9.33
C ASP A 138 -10.20 -0.32 9.25
N SER A 139 -9.13 0.44 9.03
CA SER A 139 -9.21 1.87 8.76
C SER A 139 -9.80 2.22 7.38
N ASN A 140 -10.23 1.24 6.60
CA ASN A 140 -10.69 1.39 5.21
C ASN A 140 -9.65 2.06 4.28
N TYR A 141 -8.37 2.05 4.68
CA TYR A 141 -7.30 2.46 3.78
C TYR A 141 -7.12 1.42 2.66
N ILE A 142 -7.14 0.12 3.00
CA ILE A 142 -7.33 -0.99 2.07
C ILE A 142 -8.83 -1.25 1.98
N ARG A 143 -9.45 -0.85 0.89
CA ARG A 143 -10.91 -0.90 0.69
C ARG A 143 -11.37 -2.31 0.33
N ARG A 144 -11.50 -3.18 1.34
CA ARG A 144 -11.83 -4.61 1.17
C ARG A 144 -13.08 -4.84 0.32
N GLN A 145 -14.13 -4.03 0.49
CA GLN A 145 -15.38 -4.19 -0.28
C GLN A 145 -15.19 -3.89 -1.77
N ARG A 146 -14.30 -2.95 -2.13
CA ARG A 146 -13.94 -2.73 -3.53
C ARG A 146 -13.10 -3.89 -4.09
N ILE A 147 -12.17 -4.42 -3.29
CA ILE A 147 -11.29 -5.53 -3.68
C ILE A 147 -12.08 -6.83 -3.89
N LYS A 148 -13.20 -7.05 -3.19
CA LYS A 148 -14.11 -8.18 -3.43
C LYS A 148 -14.66 -8.23 -4.86
N LYS A 149 -14.62 -7.11 -5.60
CA LYS A 149 -15.03 -7.04 -7.02
C LYS A 149 -13.94 -7.55 -7.98
N ASP A 150 -12.69 -7.67 -7.53
CA ASP A 150 -11.58 -8.16 -8.34
C ASP A 150 -11.81 -9.62 -8.72
N MET A 151 -11.54 -9.93 -9.99
CA MET A 151 -11.61 -11.31 -10.48
C MET A 151 -10.22 -11.94 -10.38
N LYS A 152 -10.16 -13.14 -9.79
CA LYS A 152 -8.92 -13.89 -9.61
C LYS A 152 -9.13 -15.35 -10.01
N TRP A 153 -8.19 -15.90 -10.77
CA TRP A 153 -8.17 -17.33 -11.11
C TRP A 153 -6.73 -17.77 -11.38
N THR A 154 -6.52 -19.06 -11.50
CA THR A 154 -5.24 -19.65 -11.87
C THR A 154 -5.33 -20.27 -13.25
N THR A 155 -4.21 -20.31 -13.97
CA THR A 155 -4.07 -21.00 -15.24
C THR A 155 -2.76 -21.78 -15.29
N ASP A 156 -2.81 -23.02 -15.77
CA ASP A 156 -1.62 -23.85 -15.96
C ASP A 156 -0.95 -23.51 -17.28
N THR A 157 0.36 -23.33 -17.22
CA THR A 157 1.22 -23.03 -18.35
C THR A 157 2.47 -23.91 -18.35
N GLU A 158 3.28 -23.85 -19.40
CA GLU A 158 4.59 -24.49 -19.44
C GLU A 158 5.59 -23.94 -18.41
N TYR A 159 5.29 -22.77 -17.82
CA TYR A 159 6.09 -22.11 -16.78
C TYR A 159 5.55 -22.40 -15.36
N GLY A 160 4.53 -23.23 -15.23
CA GLY A 160 3.82 -23.53 -14.00
C GLY A 160 2.45 -22.87 -13.93
N THR A 161 1.81 -22.98 -12.78
CA THR A 161 0.51 -22.37 -12.51
C THR A 161 0.68 -20.87 -12.27
N LEU A 162 0.02 -20.04 -13.06
CA LEU A 162 0.04 -18.59 -12.96
C LEU A 162 -1.23 -18.07 -12.32
N ASP A 163 -1.10 -17.09 -11.43
CA ASP A 163 -2.22 -16.30 -10.91
C ASP A 163 -2.58 -15.20 -11.92
N VAL A 164 -3.86 -15.12 -12.28
CA VAL A 164 -4.39 -14.09 -13.17
C VAL A 164 -5.40 -13.26 -12.39
N THR A 165 -5.30 -11.93 -12.52
CA THR A 165 -6.19 -11.00 -11.80
C THR A 165 -6.70 -9.93 -12.76
N ILE A 166 -8.02 -9.66 -12.71
CA ILE A 166 -8.61 -8.43 -13.26
C ILE A 166 -8.90 -7.52 -12.07
N ASN A 167 -8.17 -6.43 -11.97
CA ASN A 167 -8.29 -5.47 -10.89
C ASN A 167 -9.43 -4.47 -11.19
N LEU A 168 -10.63 -4.75 -10.69
CA LEU A 168 -11.82 -3.91 -10.80
C LEU A 168 -11.95 -2.93 -9.62
N SER A 169 -11.16 -3.10 -8.57
CA SER A 169 -11.16 -2.24 -7.38
C SER A 169 -10.51 -0.88 -7.61
N LYS A 170 -9.68 -0.75 -8.67
CA LYS A 170 -9.09 0.51 -9.06
C LYS A 170 -10.14 1.36 -9.75
N PRO A 171 -10.56 2.50 -9.18
CA PRO A 171 -11.58 3.32 -9.79
C PRO A 171 -11.11 3.83 -11.16
N GLU A 172 -11.94 3.63 -12.19
CA GLU A 172 -11.74 4.29 -13.47
C GLU A 172 -11.83 5.81 -13.25
N LYS A 173 -10.91 6.54 -13.84
CA LYS A 173 -10.94 8.00 -13.74
C LYS A 173 -12.07 8.53 -14.61
N ASP A 174 -13.12 9.05 -13.97
CA ASP A 174 -14.17 9.79 -14.64
C ASP A 174 -13.55 10.95 -15.47
N PRO A 175 -13.91 11.14 -16.75
CA PRO A 175 -13.45 12.25 -17.58
C PRO A 175 -13.62 13.62 -16.92
N LYS A 176 -14.70 13.84 -16.17
CA LYS A 176 -14.93 15.07 -15.38
C LYS A 176 -13.93 15.22 -14.25
N ALA A 177 -13.62 14.14 -13.53
CA ALA A 177 -12.59 14.15 -12.48
C ALA A 177 -11.18 14.39 -13.05
N ILE A 178 -10.86 13.86 -14.23
CA ILE A 178 -9.62 14.14 -14.94
C ILE A 178 -9.51 15.63 -15.29
N ALA A 179 -10.59 16.21 -15.84
CA ALA A 179 -10.64 17.63 -16.19
C ALA A 179 -10.52 18.52 -14.94
N ALA A 180 -11.23 18.19 -13.86
CA ALA A 180 -11.14 18.91 -12.59
C ALA A 180 -9.73 18.84 -11.99
N ALA A 181 -9.10 17.66 -12.01
CA ALA A 181 -7.73 17.48 -11.54
C ALA A 181 -6.70 18.26 -12.36
N LYS A 182 -6.89 18.36 -13.69
CA LYS A 182 -6.03 19.15 -14.58
C LYS A 182 -6.12 20.64 -14.29
N ASN A 183 -7.31 21.13 -13.96
CA ASN A 183 -7.57 22.55 -13.68
C ASN A 183 -7.35 22.93 -12.20
N ALA A 184 -7.10 21.94 -11.33
CA ALA A 184 -6.85 22.19 -9.91
C ALA A 184 -5.49 22.88 -9.69
N LYS A 185 -5.43 23.74 -8.65
CA LYS A 185 -4.18 24.37 -8.23
C LYS A 185 -3.12 23.31 -7.97
N GLN A 186 -1.99 23.39 -8.65
CA GLN A 186 -0.84 22.53 -8.39
C GLN A 186 -0.23 22.85 -7.02
N SER A 187 0.15 21.82 -6.30
CA SER A 187 0.75 21.92 -4.97
C SER A 187 1.97 21.00 -4.89
N ALA A 188 3.04 21.50 -4.30
CA ALA A 188 4.25 20.72 -4.03
C ALA A 188 4.19 19.98 -2.67
N TYR A 189 3.02 19.97 -1.99
CA TYR A 189 2.83 19.28 -0.72
C TYR A 189 1.54 18.43 -0.73
N PRO A 190 1.67 17.11 -0.53
CA PRO A 190 2.89 16.31 -0.68
C PRO A 190 3.44 16.37 -2.11
N LYS A 191 4.75 16.14 -2.29
CA LYS A 191 5.37 16.17 -3.63
C LYS A 191 4.93 15.02 -4.52
N CYS A 192 4.72 13.83 -3.95
CA CYS A 192 4.16 12.67 -4.63
C CYS A 192 3.40 11.77 -3.64
N GLN A 193 2.77 10.71 -4.15
CA GLN A 193 1.95 9.80 -3.34
C GLN A 193 2.75 8.92 -2.35
N LEU A 194 4.08 8.88 -2.47
CA LEU A 194 4.98 8.13 -1.57
C LEU A 194 5.69 9.01 -0.53
N CYS A 195 5.52 10.33 -0.57
CA CYS A 195 6.11 11.21 0.43
C CYS A 195 5.49 10.95 1.81
N LYS A 196 6.31 10.97 2.87
CA LYS A 196 5.85 10.81 4.26
C LYS A 196 4.79 11.83 4.68
N GLU A 197 4.75 12.97 4.02
CA GLU A 197 3.77 14.05 4.21
C GLU A 197 2.34 13.63 3.82
N ASN A 198 2.17 12.46 3.22
CA ASN A 198 0.84 11.89 2.98
C ASN A 198 0.19 11.36 4.28
N GLU A 199 0.97 10.96 5.29
CA GLU A 199 0.41 10.46 6.55
C GLU A 199 -0.51 11.48 7.21
N GLY A 200 -1.80 11.17 7.31
CA GLY A 200 -2.81 12.08 7.86
C GLY A 200 -3.24 13.23 6.93
N TYR A 201 -2.84 13.21 5.65
CA TYR A 201 -3.17 14.28 4.71
C TYR A 201 -4.63 14.20 4.23
N ALA A 202 -5.35 15.32 4.31
CA ALA A 202 -6.76 15.40 3.94
C ALA A 202 -7.07 15.17 2.44
N GLY A 203 -6.05 15.23 1.61
CA GLY A 203 -6.24 15.07 0.17
C GLY A 203 -6.79 16.33 -0.53
N ARG A 204 -7.03 16.19 -1.81
CA ARG A 204 -7.65 17.17 -2.70
C ARG A 204 -8.05 16.48 -4.01
N VAL A 205 -8.80 17.13 -4.86
CA VAL A 205 -9.35 16.54 -6.11
C VAL A 205 -8.28 15.88 -6.99
N ASN A 206 -7.05 16.38 -6.99
CA ASN A 206 -5.93 15.81 -7.75
C ASN A 206 -4.86 15.08 -6.91
N HIS A 207 -5.15 14.82 -5.63
CA HIS A 207 -4.25 14.07 -4.75
C HIS A 207 -5.07 13.31 -3.69
N PRO A 208 -4.87 11.99 -3.52
CA PRO A 208 -5.72 11.18 -2.65
C PRO A 208 -5.63 11.61 -1.19
N ALA A 209 -6.75 11.48 -0.46
CA ALA A 209 -6.78 11.61 0.99
C ALA A 209 -6.06 10.43 1.67
N ARG A 210 -5.48 10.68 2.84
CA ARG A 210 -4.69 9.75 3.63
C ARG A 210 -4.86 9.95 5.15
N GLU A 211 -5.99 10.53 5.59
CA GLU A 211 -6.25 10.77 7.01
C GLU A 211 -6.29 9.48 7.83
N ASN A 212 -6.77 8.40 7.22
CA ASN A 212 -6.81 7.04 7.77
C ASN A 212 -5.54 6.21 7.53
N HIS A 213 -4.50 6.78 6.93
CA HIS A 213 -3.26 6.10 6.56
C HIS A 213 -2.15 6.36 7.57
N ARG A 214 -1.36 5.32 7.86
CA ARG A 214 -0.17 5.39 8.74
C ARG A 214 1.03 4.73 8.05
N ILE A 215 2.23 5.13 8.47
CA ILE A 215 3.50 4.60 7.97
C ILE A 215 4.41 4.19 9.12
N ILE A 216 5.16 3.12 8.93
CA ILE A 216 6.08 2.58 9.94
C ILE A 216 7.51 2.96 9.56
N PRO A 217 8.28 3.58 10.47
CA PRO A 217 9.69 3.84 10.22
C PRO A 217 10.51 2.55 10.22
N VAL A 218 11.37 2.40 9.22
CA VAL A 218 12.33 1.29 9.09
C VAL A 218 13.71 1.84 8.75
N THR A 219 14.76 1.11 9.12
CA THR A 219 16.14 1.48 8.80
C THR A 219 16.64 0.64 7.64
N ILE A 220 16.98 1.29 6.54
CA ILE A 220 17.50 0.67 5.32
C ILE A 220 18.80 1.36 4.95
N ASN A 221 19.89 0.60 4.77
CA ASN A 221 21.21 1.13 4.46
C ASN A 221 21.63 2.29 5.39
N ASN A 222 21.47 2.08 6.71
CA ASN A 222 21.76 3.05 7.76
C ASN A 222 21.05 4.41 7.59
N SER A 223 19.92 4.44 6.90
CA SER A 223 19.12 5.63 6.68
C SER A 223 17.64 5.39 6.98
N GLN A 224 16.91 6.48 7.18
CA GLN A 224 15.49 6.42 7.50
C GLN A 224 14.68 6.15 6.24
N TRP A 225 13.90 5.09 6.26
CA TRP A 225 12.87 4.71 5.31
C TRP A 225 11.54 4.53 6.02
N PHE A 226 10.49 4.32 5.24
CA PHE A 226 9.17 4.00 5.76
C PHE A 226 8.58 2.81 5.03
N PHE A 227 7.78 2.06 5.76
CA PHE A 227 7.00 0.93 5.29
C PHE A 227 5.52 1.26 5.38
N GLN A 228 4.76 0.95 4.34
CA GLN A 228 3.31 1.10 4.26
C GLN A 228 2.70 0.00 3.42
N TYR A 229 1.44 -0.33 3.64
CA TYR A 229 0.70 -1.15 2.68
C TYR A 229 0.22 -0.31 1.51
N SER A 230 -0.02 -0.97 0.38
CA SER A 230 -0.64 -0.36 -0.79
C SER A 230 -2.17 -0.50 -0.70
N PRO A 231 -2.94 0.54 -1.02
CA PRO A 231 -4.39 0.40 -1.14
C PRO A 231 -4.80 -0.44 -2.36
N TYR A 232 -3.86 -0.73 -3.27
CA TYR A 232 -4.05 -1.58 -4.44
C TYR A 232 -3.43 -2.95 -4.17
N VAL A 233 -4.27 -3.95 -3.88
CA VAL A 233 -3.83 -5.29 -3.47
C VAL A 233 -3.66 -6.17 -4.70
N TYR A 234 -2.49 -6.13 -5.33
CA TYR A 234 -2.15 -7.02 -6.44
C TYR A 234 -1.87 -8.45 -5.98
N TYR A 235 -1.37 -8.61 -4.77
CA TYR A 235 -1.08 -9.88 -4.08
C TYR A 235 -1.19 -9.65 -2.57
N ASN A 236 -1.11 -10.75 -1.80
CA ASN A 236 -1.31 -10.68 -0.35
C ASN A 236 -0.32 -9.71 0.32
N GLU A 237 -0.85 -8.83 1.16
CA GLU A 237 -0.10 -7.85 1.94
C GLU A 237 0.84 -6.98 1.08
N HIS A 238 0.38 -6.60 -0.13
CA HIS A 238 1.14 -5.73 -1.01
C HIS A 238 1.57 -4.46 -0.28
N CYS A 239 2.88 -4.27 -0.17
CA CYS A 239 3.47 -3.16 0.57
C CYS A 239 4.47 -2.35 -0.28
N ILE A 240 4.76 -1.15 0.20
CA ILE A 240 5.73 -0.24 -0.38
C ILE A 240 6.70 0.20 0.72
N VAL A 241 7.99 0.09 0.43
CA VAL A 241 9.08 0.56 1.28
C VAL A 241 9.74 1.73 0.56
N PHE A 242 9.72 2.92 1.15
CA PHE A 242 10.12 4.13 0.46
C PHE A 242 11.09 4.99 1.27
N ASN A 243 11.98 5.68 0.58
CA ASN A 243 12.95 6.58 1.18
C ASN A 243 12.26 7.76 1.88
N SER A 244 12.74 8.15 3.04
CA SER A 244 12.23 9.35 3.75
C SER A 244 12.45 10.64 2.98
N LYS A 245 13.39 10.65 2.02
CA LYS A 245 13.71 11.78 1.15
C LYS A 245 13.14 11.53 -0.24
N HIS A 246 12.54 12.56 -0.83
CA HIS A 246 12.05 12.51 -2.20
C HIS A 246 13.25 12.61 -3.18
N THR A 247 13.84 11.47 -3.47
CA THR A 247 14.98 11.32 -4.39
C THR A 247 14.63 10.33 -5.49
N PRO A 248 15.09 10.55 -6.74
CA PRO A 248 14.80 9.62 -7.85
C PRO A 248 15.31 8.21 -7.58
N MET A 249 14.62 7.24 -8.14
CA MET A 249 15.05 5.85 -8.16
C MET A 249 16.33 5.69 -8.97
N LYS A 250 17.22 4.83 -8.48
CA LYS A 250 18.41 4.39 -9.18
C LYS A 250 18.74 2.98 -8.73
N ILE A 251 18.90 2.08 -9.70
CA ILE A 251 19.38 0.73 -9.42
C ILE A 251 20.90 0.74 -9.51
N GLU A 252 21.52 0.46 -8.38
CA GLU A 252 22.97 0.42 -8.21
C GLU A 252 23.34 -0.60 -7.12
N ARG A 253 24.61 -0.83 -6.87
CA ARG A 253 25.10 -1.78 -5.86
C ARG A 253 24.39 -1.64 -4.51
N ALA A 254 24.14 -0.41 -4.06
CA ALA A 254 23.46 -0.14 -2.80
C ALA A 254 21.99 -0.65 -2.79
N THR A 255 21.34 -0.73 -3.96
CA THR A 255 19.95 -1.23 -4.08
C THR A 255 19.85 -2.67 -3.60
N PHE A 256 20.78 -3.53 -3.97
CA PHE A 256 20.78 -4.94 -3.53
C PHE A 256 20.91 -5.06 -2.01
N GLY A 257 21.80 -4.27 -1.41
CA GLY A 257 21.91 -4.17 0.05
C GLY A 257 20.66 -3.69 0.74
N LYS A 258 19.98 -2.68 0.15
CA LYS A 258 18.72 -2.14 0.67
C LYS A 258 17.59 -3.19 0.67
N LEU A 259 17.47 -3.99 -0.41
CA LEU A 259 16.50 -5.08 -0.48
C LEU A 259 16.76 -6.14 0.58
N LEU A 260 18.02 -6.55 0.74
CA LEU A 260 18.43 -7.52 1.76
C LEU A 260 18.21 -6.98 3.19
N ASP A 261 18.38 -5.68 3.44
CA ASP A 261 18.08 -5.07 4.74
C ASP A 261 16.61 -5.22 5.11
N PHE A 262 15.71 -5.05 4.14
CA PHE A 262 14.28 -5.19 4.39
C PHE A 262 13.88 -6.63 4.69
N VAL A 263 14.29 -7.60 3.87
CA VAL A 263 13.94 -9.01 4.11
C VAL A 263 14.63 -9.59 5.35
N THR A 264 15.71 -8.99 5.83
CA THR A 264 16.30 -9.35 7.12
C THR A 264 15.41 -8.92 8.28
N GLN A 265 14.76 -7.76 8.19
CA GLN A 265 13.82 -7.27 9.19
C GLN A 265 12.47 -8.00 9.11
N PHE A 266 12.03 -8.36 7.91
CA PHE A 266 10.75 -9.00 7.63
C PHE A 266 10.93 -10.26 6.76
N PRO A 267 11.44 -11.38 7.32
CA PRO A 267 11.83 -12.56 6.56
C PRO A 267 10.67 -13.33 5.93
N HIS A 268 9.45 -13.05 6.31
CA HIS A 268 8.22 -13.61 5.73
C HIS A 268 7.76 -12.84 4.48
N TYR A 269 8.40 -11.71 4.15
CA TYR A 269 8.11 -10.92 2.94
C TYR A 269 9.16 -11.16 1.85
N PHE A 270 8.73 -11.01 0.60
CA PHE A 270 9.62 -10.67 -0.50
C PHE A 270 9.69 -9.15 -0.65
N VAL A 271 10.71 -8.66 -1.35
CA VAL A 271 10.80 -7.26 -1.79
C VAL A 271 11.56 -7.18 -3.11
N GLY A 272 11.11 -6.28 -3.98
CA GLY A 272 11.74 -6.02 -5.26
C GLY A 272 11.70 -4.54 -5.63
N SER A 273 12.54 -4.15 -6.58
CA SER A 273 12.59 -2.80 -7.12
C SER A 273 11.80 -2.71 -8.43
N ASN A 274 11.23 -1.55 -8.73
CA ASN A 274 10.86 -1.21 -10.10
C ASN A 274 12.13 -0.95 -10.94
N ALA A 275 11.99 -0.99 -12.26
CA ALA A 275 13.04 -0.50 -13.17
C ALA A 275 13.29 1.00 -12.94
N ASP A 276 14.52 1.44 -13.10
CA ASP A 276 14.91 2.86 -12.99
C ASP A 276 14.88 3.62 -14.33
N LEU A 277 14.56 2.93 -15.43
CA LEU A 277 14.42 3.51 -16.77
C LEU A 277 12.94 3.69 -17.14
N PRO A 278 12.50 4.88 -17.55
CA PRO A 278 11.09 5.14 -17.91
C PRO A 278 10.56 4.22 -19.02
N ILE A 279 11.39 3.86 -19.99
CA ILE A 279 11.01 3.00 -21.12
C ILE A 279 10.62 1.59 -20.70
N VAL A 280 11.18 1.07 -19.60
CA VAL A 280 10.88 -0.27 -19.09
C VAL A 280 9.56 -0.30 -18.30
N GLY A 281 9.05 0.86 -17.97
CA GLY A 281 7.87 1.03 -17.12
C GLY A 281 8.25 1.12 -15.64
N GLY A 282 7.27 1.46 -14.84
CA GLY A 282 7.41 1.69 -13.40
C GLY A 282 6.70 2.99 -13.04
N SER A 283 6.11 3.01 -11.85
CA SER A 283 5.41 4.19 -11.35
C SER A 283 6.29 4.95 -10.35
N ILE A 284 6.14 6.28 -10.32
CA ILE A 284 6.75 7.16 -9.33
C ILE A 284 8.29 7.03 -9.27
N LEU A 285 8.95 6.99 -10.44
CA LEU A 285 10.41 6.90 -10.55
C LEU A 285 11.15 8.10 -9.91
N SER A 286 10.43 9.18 -9.62
CA SER A 286 10.96 10.36 -8.93
C SER A 286 11.18 10.16 -7.42
N HIS A 287 10.73 9.03 -6.85
CA HIS A 287 10.87 8.73 -5.43
C HIS A 287 11.37 7.30 -5.24
N ASP A 288 12.56 7.14 -4.65
CA ASP A 288 13.21 5.85 -4.40
C ASP A 288 12.35 4.98 -3.48
N HIS A 289 11.91 3.83 -4.01
CA HIS A 289 11.00 2.92 -3.31
C HIS A 289 11.11 1.50 -3.84
N PHE A 290 10.63 0.55 -3.04
CA PHE A 290 10.53 -0.87 -3.34
C PHE A 290 9.10 -1.35 -3.11
N GLN A 291 8.74 -2.46 -3.75
CA GLN A 291 7.47 -3.15 -3.55
C GLN A 291 7.73 -4.53 -2.96
N GLY A 292 6.91 -4.92 -2.02
CA GLY A 292 7.01 -6.22 -1.35
C GLY A 292 5.67 -6.74 -0.89
N GLY A 293 5.68 -7.85 -0.17
CA GLY A 293 4.48 -8.44 0.40
C GLY A 293 4.67 -9.87 0.87
N HIS A 294 3.65 -10.42 1.52
CA HIS A 294 3.62 -11.80 1.98
C HIS A 294 3.07 -12.71 0.87
N TYR A 295 3.87 -12.95 -0.16
CA TYR A 295 3.47 -13.68 -1.35
C TYR A 295 4.66 -14.41 -1.99
N THR A 296 4.41 -15.52 -2.67
CA THR A 296 5.42 -16.27 -3.41
C THR A 296 5.01 -16.38 -4.88
N PHE A 297 5.69 -15.65 -5.74
CA PHE A 297 5.43 -15.67 -7.17
C PHE A 297 5.70 -17.02 -7.82
N ALA A 298 4.97 -17.33 -8.89
CA ALA A 298 5.23 -18.50 -9.70
C ALA A 298 6.68 -18.52 -10.25
N MET A 299 7.22 -17.36 -10.59
CA MET A 299 8.63 -17.22 -11.00
C MET A 299 9.60 -17.69 -9.91
N ALA A 300 9.31 -17.47 -8.62
CA ALA A 300 10.17 -17.95 -7.53
C ALA A 300 10.15 -19.48 -7.38
N LYS A 301 9.05 -20.13 -7.79
CA LYS A 301 8.89 -21.60 -7.77
C LYS A 301 9.38 -22.26 -9.06
N ALA A 302 9.53 -21.50 -10.15
CA ALA A 302 9.94 -22.02 -11.44
C ALA A 302 11.33 -22.69 -11.36
N PRO A 303 11.59 -23.80 -12.09
CA PRO A 303 12.87 -24.50 -12.05
C PRO A 303 13.97 -23.69 -12.75
N ILE A 304 15.20 -24.01 -12.40
CA ILE A 304 16.37 -23.57 -13.17
C ILE A 304 16.41 -24.38 -14.49
N GLU A 305 16.43 -23.69 -15.61
CA GLU A 305 16.56 -24.27 -16.95
C GLU A 305 18.00 -24.54 -17.31
N LYS A 306 18.90 -23.64 -16.89
CA LYS A 306 20.34 -23.75 -17.11
C LYS A 306 21.11 -23.25 -15.91
N GLU A 307 21.91 -24.12 -15.31
CA GLU A 307 22.83 -23.74 -14.26
C GLU A 307 23.98 -22.89 -14.82
N ILE A 308 24.41 -21.91 -14.04
CA ILE A 308 25.50 -20.99 -14.37
C ILE A 308 26.49 -20.96 -13.20
N THR A 309 27.77 -21.03 -13.50
CA THR A 309 28.79 -20.77 -12.52
C THR A 309 29.52 -19.47 -12.86
N PHE A 310 29.54 -18.53 -11.93
CA PHE A 310 30.25 -17.27 -12.09
C PHE A 310 31.68 -17.41 -11.51
N LYS A 311 32.70 -17.07 -12.31
CA LYS A 311 34.09 -17.10 -11.87
C LYS A 311 34.31 -16.17 -10.68
N GLY A 312 34.84 -16.74 -9.59
CA GLY A 312 35.03 -16.04 -8.31
C GLY A 312 33.82 -16.06 -7.38
N TYR A 313 32.73 -16.77 -7.79
CA TYR A 313 31.51 -16.96 -7.01
C TYR A 313 31.00 -18.41 -7.13
N GLU A 314 31.93 -19.35 -7.14
CA GLU A 314 31.64 -20.78 -7.36
C GLU A 314 30.79 -21.39 -6.24
N ASP A 315 30.70 -20.73 -5.10
CA ASP A 315 29.85 -21.08 -3.95
C ASP A 315 28.48 -20.39 -3.94
N VAL A 316 28.17 -19.58 -4.96
CA VAL A 316 26.85 -19.02 -5.17
C VAL A 316 26.08 -19.89 -6.15
N GLU A 317 24.95 -20.46 -5.72
CA GLU A 317 24.04 -21.13 -6.64
C GLU A 317 23.48 -20.12 -7.63
N ALA A 318 23.63 -20.37 -8.93
CA ALA A 318 23.11 -19.46 -9.96
C ALA A 318 22.56 -20.20 -11.17
N GLY A 319 21.56 -19.63 -11.84
CA GLY A 319 20.98 -20.21 -13.03
C GLY A 319 19.97 -19.34 -13.73
N ILE A 320 19.71 -19.66 -14.99
CA ILE A 320 18.61 -19.11 -15.79
C ILE A 320 17.34 -19.83 -15.36
N VAL A 321 16.33 -19.06 -14.99
CA VAL A 321 15.01 -19.59 -14.59
C VAL A 321 14.20 -19.89 -15.85
N LYS A 322 13.49 -21.02 -15.87
CA LYS A 322 12.49 -21.32 -16.91
C LYS A 322 11.28 -20.39 -16.74
N TRP A 323 11.36 -19.24 -17.38
CA TRP A 323 10.37 -18.17 -17.28
C TRP A 323 10.24 -17.41 -18.61
N PRO A 324 9.05 -16.83 -18.97
CA PRO A 324 8.89 -16.13 -20.25
C PRO A 324 9.74 -14.86 -20.40
N MET A 325 10.23 -14.29 -19.28
CA MET A 325 11.22 -13.20 -19.27
C MET A 325 12.59 -13.74 -18.94
N SER A 326 13.64 -13.01 -19.33
CA SER A 326 15.02 -13.36 -18.95
C SER A 326 15.24 -13.13 -17.46
N VAL A 327 15.45 -14.20 -16.70
CA VAL A 327 15.64 -14.18 -15.25
C VAL A 327 16.87 -14.97 -14.86
N ILE A 328 17.77 -14.34 -14.11
CA ILE A 328 18.89 -15.01 -13.43
C ILE A 328 18.53 -15.08 -11.94
N ARG A 329 18.47 -16.29 -11.40
CA ARG A 329 18.36 -16.51 -9.96
C ARG A 329 19.74 -16.76 -9.38
N ILE A 330 20.08 -16.03 -8.33
CA ILE A 330 21.29 -16.25 -7.52
C ILE A 330 20.88 -16.52 -6.07
N LYS A 331 21.55 -17.44 -5.40
CA LYS A 331 21.26 -17.84 -4.03
C LYS A 331 22.56 -18.10 -3.26
N SER A 332 22.67 -17.51 -2.09
CA SER A 332 23.78 -17.70 -1.14
C SER A 332 23.35 -17.34 0.27
N ALA A 333 24.01 -17.93 1.26
CA ALA A 333 23.93 -17.46 2.65
C ALA A 333 24.84 -16.24 2.91
N ASP A 334 25.81 -15.98 2.01
CA ASP A 334 26.70 -14.84 2.09
C ASP A 334 26.07 -13.62 1.40
N ARG A 335 25.61 -12.68 2.21
CA ARG A 335 24.97 -11.46 1.77
C ARG A 335 25.86 -10.58 0.90
N ASP A 336 27.14 -10.45 1.26
CA ASP A 336 28.06 -9.57 0.55
C ASP A 336 28.38 -10.13 -0.84
N LYS A 337 28.51 -11.46 -0.97
CA LYS A 337 28.65 -12.12 -2.27
C LYS A 337 27.42 -11.96 -3.16
N LEU A 338 26.21 -12.00 -2.60
CA LEU A 338 24.99 -11.72 -3.38
C LEU A 338 25.00 -10.29 -3.92
N ILE A 339 25.35 -9.31 -3.08
CA ILE A 339 25.43 -7.90 -3.48
C ILE A 339 26.47 -7.70 -4.57
N ASP A 340 27.68 -8.26 -4.39
CA ASP A 340 28.79 -8.12 -5.33
C ASP A 340 28.50 -8.77 -6.67
N LEU A 341 27.93 -9.98 -6.67
CA LEU A 341 27.56 -10.68 -7.90
C LEU A 341 26.42 -9.97 -8.63
N ALA A 342 25.37 -9.53 -7.90
CA ALA A 342 24.24 -8.80 -8.49
C ALA A 342 24.69 -7.48 -9.13
N ASP A 343 25.59 -6.74 -8.49
CA ASP A 343 26.19 -5.52 -9.05
C ASP A 343 27.02 -5.80 -10.30
N LYS A 344 27.82 -6.86 -10.27
CA LYS A 344 28.61 -7.30 -11.44
C LYS A 344 27.72 -7.66 -12.64
N ILE A 345 26.60 -8.35 -12.38
CA ILE A 345 25.61 -8.69 -13.43
C ILE A 345 24.96 -7.40 -13.96
N LEU A 346 24.55 -6.49 -13.08
CA LEU A 346 23.96 -5.19 -13.47
C LEU A 346 24.91 -4.39 -14.37
N LEU A 347 26.17 -4.23 -13.94
CA LEU A 347 27.17 -3.46 -14.70
C LEU A 347 27.46 -4.09 -16.06
N ALA A 348 27.58 -5.41 -16.12
CA ALA A 348 27.77 -6.12 -17.39
C ALA A 348 26.58 -5.94 -18.33
N TRP A 349 25.34 -6.03 -17.81
CA TRP A 349 24.13 -5.85 -18.61
C TRP A 349 23.96 -4.41 -19.09
N ARG A 350 24.24 -3.41 -18.26
CA ARG A 350 24.14 -2.00 -18.65
C ARG A 350 25.02 -1.63 -19.84
N GLY A 351 26.17 -2.25 -19.98
CA GLY A 351 27.07 -2.01 -21.12
C GLY A 351 26.94 -3.01 -22.27
N TYR A 352 25.98 -3.93 -22.22
CA TYR A 352 25.87 -5.00 -23.21
C TYR A 352 25.17 -4.54 -24.48
N THR A 353 25.82 -4.76 -25.63
CA THR A 353 25.26 -4.54 -26.95
C THR A 353 25.44 -5.81 -27.78
N ASP A 354 24.38 -6.22 -28.48
CA ASP A 354 24.37 -7.30 -29.46
C ASP A 354 23.47 -6.86 -30.62
N GLU A 355 24.10 -6.35 -31.66
CA GLU A 355 23.40 -5.77 -32.81
C GLU A 355 22.59 -6.83 -33.59
N GLU A 356 23.05 -8.07 -33.61
CA GLU A 356 22.36 -9.18 -34.30
C GLU A 356 21.05 -9.54 -33.60
N ALA A 357 21.01 -9.36 -32.27
CA ALA A 357 19.81 -9.56 -31.44
C ALA A 357 19.01 -8.27 -31.23
N PHE A 358 19.35 -7.16 -31.87
CA PHE A 358 18.76 -5.83 -31.68
C PHE A 358 18.82 -5.34 -30.22
N ILE A 359 19.86 -5.71 -29.49
CA ILE A 359 20.13 -5.24 -28.15
C ILE A 359 21.16 -4.12 -28.23
N PHE A 360 20.80 -2.93 -27.78
CA PHE A 360 21.68 -1.76 -27.72
C PHE A 360 21.73 -1.27 -26.28
N ALA A 361 22.93 -1.10 -25.73
CA ALA A 361 23.11 -0.58 -24.38
C ALA A 361 22.56 0.85 -24.25
N GLU A 362 22.70 1.65 -25.32
CA GLU A 362 22.23 3.02 -25.39
C GLU A 362 21.96 3.44 -26.86
N THR A 363 21.17 4.48 -27.05
CA THR A 363 20.97 5.19 -28.31
C THR A 363 20.96 6.69 -28.02
N ASP A 364 21.80 7.46 -28.73
CA ASP A 364 21.93 8.91 -28.54
C ASP A 364 22.20 9.32 -27.07
N GLY A 365 22.89 8.48 -26.30
CA GLY A 365 23.19 8.70 -24.87
C GLY A 365 22.07 8.30 -23.92
N GLU A 366 20.93 7.80 -24.40
CA GLU A 366 19.84 7.29 -23.56
C GLU A 366 20.04 5.78 -23.28
N PRO A 367 20.17 5.36 -22.03
CA PRO A 367 20.37 3.96 -21.68
C PRO A 367 19.09 3.13 -21.88
N HIS A 368 19.27 1.88 -22.33
CA HIS A 368 18.16 0.93 -22.55
C HIS A 368 18.17 -0.23 -21.57
N ASN A 369 19.34 -0.62 -21.06
CA ASN A 369 19.51 -1.81 -20.27
C ASN A 369 19.43 -1.52 -18.78
N THR A 370 18.54 -2.20 -18.08
CA THR A 370 18.42 -2.20 -16.62
C THR A 370 17.97 -3.57 -16.13
N ILE A 371 17.94 -3.77 -14.84
CA ILE A 371 17.37 -4.96 -14.19
C ILE A 371 16.31 -4.54 -13.16
N THR A 372 15.42 -5.47 -12.85
CA THR A 372 14.43 -5.35 -11.75
C THR A 372 14.75 -6.42 -10.70
N PRO A 373 15.55 -6.12 -9.68
CA PRO A 373 15.90 -7.09 -8.67
C PRO A 373 14.70 -7.36 -7.74
N ILE A 374 14.52 -8.63 -7.40
CA ILE A 374 13.49 -9.11 -6.48
C ILE A 374 14.07 -10.19 -5.57
#